data_b44bfbd08e24d5a1e1a11ca61e4323a2
#
_entry.id   b44bfbd08e24d5a1e1a11ca61e4323a2
#
_cell.length_a   1.000
_cell.length_b   1.000
_cell.length_c   1.000
_cell.angle_alpha   90.00
_cell.angle_beta   90.00
_cell.angle_gamma   90.00
#
_symmetry.space_group_name_H-M   'P 1'
#
loop_
_entity.id
_entity.type
_entity.pdbx_description
1 polymer ?
#
loop_
_entity_poly.entity_id
_entity_poly.type
_entity_poly.pdbx_seq_one_letter_code
_entity_poly.pdbx_strand_id
1 'polypeptide(L)'
;SYHTPNIDMLANKGARFKNCHSQPVCTPSRVQLMTGQYNVRNYTVFGELDRSQISFGNLFKNAGYKTAIAGKWQLGEEKDSPQHFGFEESCLWQQSYPRKDTAGHDTRFSNPILEFNGEVKHFNNGEYGPDIVSDFICDFIEQNKDQPFFAYYPMILSHCPFVPTPDSKD
;
A
#
# COMPACT_ATOMS: atom_id res chain seq x y z
N SER A 1 12.70 3.51 21.26
CA SER A 1 12.43 4.32 20.06
C SER A 1 12.90 3.57 18.83
N TYR A 2 12.18 3.70 17.75
CA TYR A 2 12.60 3.11 16.48
C TYR A 2 13.80 3.86 15.91
N HIS A 3 14.72 3.14 15.27
CA HIS A 3 15.86 3.72 14.58
C HIS A 3 15.54 3.78 13.08
N THR A 4 15.41 5.01 12.53
CA THR A 4 14.94 5.26 11.16
C THR A 4 15.88 6.17 10.36
N PRO A 5 17.14 5.75 10.12
CA PRO A 5 18.18 6.65 9.59
C PRO A 5 17.83 7.24 8.22
N ASN A 6 17.18 6.47 7.34
CA ASN A 6 16.82 6.95 6.01
C ASN A 6 15.64 7.94 6.05
N ILE A 7 14.63 7.69 6.89
CA ILE A 7 13.52 8.64 7.10
C ILE A 7 14.03 9.91 7.77
N ASP A 8 14.93 9.79 8.75
CA ASP A 8 15.55 10.93 9.41
C ASP A 8 16.39 11.76 8.45
N MET A 9 17.10 11.12 7.53
CA MET A 9 17.84 11.82 6.46
C MET A 9 16.90 12.63 5.56
N LEU A 10 15.77 12.07 5.14
CA LEU A 10 14.77 12.79 4.35
C LEU A 10 14.17 13.97 5.14
N ALA A 11 13.83 13.77 6.40
CA ALA A 11 13.32 14.83 7.26
C ALA A 11 14.31 15.98 7.45
N ASN A 12 15.60 15.67 7.54
CA ASN A 12 16.66 16.68 7.68
C ASN A 12 16.94 17.47 6.39
N LYS A 13 16.67 16.87 5.21
CA LYS A 13 16.85 17.51 3.90
C LYS A 13 15.56 18.14 3.35
N GLY A 14 14.44 17.88 3.98
CA GLY A 14 13.12 18.29 3.51
C GLY A 14 12.32 19.03 4.59
N ALA A 15 11.01 18.83 4.55
CA ALA A 15 10.07 19.42 5.51
C ALA A 15 9.45 18.34 6.41
N ARG A 16 9.43 18.58 7.70
CA ARG A 16 8.75 17.73 8.69
C ARG A 16 7.58 18.48 9.30
N PHE A 17 6.38 18.00 9.05
CA PHE A 17 5.16 18.56 9.63
C PHE A 17 5.00 18.07 11.07
N LYS A 18 5.00 18.99 12.03
CA LYS A 18 4.83 18.68 13.46
C LYS A 18 3.37 18.43 13.86
N ASN A 19 2.46 19.01 13.11
CA ASN A 19 1.01 18.90 13.31
C ASN A 19 0.41 18.29 12.05
N CYS A 20 0.24 16.97 12.05
CA CYS A 20 -0.38 16.22 10.97
C CYS A 20 -1.37 15.23 11.61
N HIS A 21 -2.61 15.25 11.14
CA HIS A 21 -3.69 14.45 11.70
C HIS A 21 -4.25 13.50 10.66
N SER A 22 -4.60 12.29 11.10
CA SER A 22 -5.32 11.29 10.32
C SER A 22 -6.52 10.78 11.12
N GLN A 23 -7.35 9.97 10.49
CA GLN A 23 -8.43 9.28 11.20
C GLN A 23 -7.84 8.13 12.05
N PRO A 24 -8.53 7.70 13.13
CA PRO A 24 -8.04 6.64 14.01
C PRO A 24 -8.10 5.24 13.39
N VAL A 25 -8.69 5.09 12.20
CA VAL A 25 -8.90 3.81 11.50
C VAL A 25 -8.35 3.89 10.07
N CYS A 26 -7.95 2.73 9.53
CA CYS A 26 -7.23 2.62 8.26
C CYS A 26 -8.04 3.11 7.05
N THR A 27 -9.24 2.59 6.78
CA THR A 27 -9.99 2.95 5.57
C THR A 27 -10.29 4.45 5.47
N PRO A 28 -10.87 5.13 6.46
CA PRO A 28 -11.13 6.56 6.34
C PRO A 28 -9.85 7.39 6.18
N SER A 29 -8.74 7.03 6.85
CA SER A 29 -7.45 7.69 6.64
C SER A 29 -6.94 7.51 5.20
N ARG A 30 -7.10 6.32 4.63
CA ARG A 30 -6.67 5.99 3.27
C ARG A 30 -7.53 6.72 2.23
N VAL A 31 -8.85 6.73 2.41
CA VAL A 31 -9.79 7.49 1.56
C VAL A 31 -9.42 8.97 1.56
N GLN A 32 -9.17 9.54 2.73
CA GLN A 32 -8.76 10.94 2.88
C GLN A 32 -7.42 11.22 2.18
N LEU A 33 -6.42 10.35 2.36
CA LEU A 33 -5.11 10.49 1.73
C LEU A 33 -5.20 10.37 0.20
N MET A 34 -5.91 9.36 -0.29
CA MET A 34 -6.05 9.10 -1.74
C MET A 34 -6.72 10.22 -2.50
N THR A 35 -7.66 10.92 -1.88
CA THR A 35 -8.50 11.92 -2.54
C THR A 35 -8.16 13.37 -2.18
N GLY A 36 -7.38 13.59 -1.12
CA GLY A 36 -7.12 14.93 -0.58
C GLY A 36 -8.35 15.60 0.03
N GLN A 37 -9.40 14.85 0.36
CA GLN A 37 -10.67 15.38 0.86
C GLN A 37 -10.97 14.87 2.27
N TYR A 38 -11.66 15.69 3.08
CA TYR A 38 -12.18 15.25 4.37
C TYR A 38 -13.29 14.20 4.22
N ASN A 39 -13.31 13.21 5.11
CA ASN A 39 -14.21 12.06 5.04
C ASN A 39 -15.72 12.43 5.11
N VAL A 40 -16.07 13.58 5.63
CA VAL A 40 -17.44 14.08 5.57
C VAL A 40 -17.98 14.20 4.13
N ARG A 41 -17.08 14.25 3.14
CA ARG A 41 -17.44 14.40 1.73
C ARG A 41 -17.35 13.09 0.92
N ASN A 42 -16.52 12.14 1.34
CA ASN A 42 -16.10 11.04 0.46
C ASN A 42 -16.05 9.66 1.14
N TYR A 43 -16.30 9.57 2.44
CA TYR A 43 -16.31 8.29 3.14
C TYR A 43 -17.72 7.71 3.17
N THR A 44 -17.89 6.51 2.61
CA THR A 44 -19.19 5.82 2.55
C THR A 44 -19.22 4.64 3.50
N VAL A 45 -18.33 3.68 3.32
CA VAL A 45 -18.28 2.43 4.07
C VAL A 45 -16.85 1.97 4.33
N PHE A 46 -16.65 1.18 5.37
CA PHE A 46 -15.34 0.63 5.69
C PHE A 46 -14.90 -0.42 4.65
N GLY A 47 -13.68 -0.30 4.17
CA GLY A 47 -13.08 -1.20 3.18
C GLY A 47 -13.17 -0.69 1.74
N GLU A 48 -13.86 0.42 1.49
CA GLU A 48 -14.11 0.92 0.13
C GLU A 48 -13.69 2.37 -0.07
N LEU A 49 -13.30 2.67 -1.28
CA LEU A 49 -13.23 4.01 -1.85
C LEU A 49 -14.24 4.08 -2.99
N ASP A 50 -15.18 5.03 -2.90
CA ASP A 50 -16.21 5.23 -3.92
C ASP A 50 -15.56 5.45 -5.29
N ARG A 51 -15.95 4.63 -6.28
CA ARG A 51 -15.38 4.64 -7.63
C ARG A 51 -15.63 5.95 -8.41
N SER A 52 -16.53 6.78 -7.96
CA SER A 52 -16.74 8.12 -8.53
C SER A 52 -15.65 9.13 -8.11
N GLN A 53 -14.85 8.79 -7.09
CA GLN A 53 -13.80 9.67 -6.59
C GLN A 53 -12.57 9.65 -7.52
N ILE A 54 -11.88 10.78 -7.54
CA ILE A 54 -10.58 10.93 -8.23
C ILE A 54 -9.49 10.84 -7.18
N SER A 55 -8.55 9.94 -7.37
CA SER A 55 -7.39 9.77 -6.49
C SER A 55 -6.16 10.56 -7.00
N PHE A 56 -5.17 10.72 -6.15
CA PHE A 56 -3.87 11.24 -6.59
C PHE A 56 -3.23 10.32 -7.67
N GLY A 57 -3.48 9.01 -7.65
CA GLY A 57 -3.01 8.09 -8.70
C GLY A 57 -3.56 8.48 -10.08
N ASN A 58 -4.85 8.81 -10.18
CA ASN A 58 -5.44 9.30 -11.43
C ASN A 58 -4.77 10.61 -11.88
N LEU A 59 -4.48 11.53 -10.96
CA LEU A 59 -3.84 12.79 -11.29
C LEU A 59 -2.43 12.58 -11.84
N PHE A 60 -1.60 11.75 -11.20
CA PHE A 60 -0.25 11.43 -11.67
C PHE A 60 -0.28 10.70 -13.03
N LYS A 61 -1.14 9.69 -13.18
CA LYS A 61 -1.31 8.99 -14.45
C LYS A 61 -1.70 9.94 -15.58
N ASN A 62 -2.67 10.81 -15.35
CA ASN A 62 -3.12 11.80 -16.33
C ASN A 62 -2.04 12.85 -16.66
N ALA A 63 -1.11 13.08 -15.74
CA ALA A 63 0.07 13.93 -15.97
C ALA A 63 1.23 13.20 -16.68
N GLY A 64 1.04 11.95 -17.10
CA GLY A 64 2.03 11.16 -17.85
C GLY A 64 3.08 10.45 -17.00
N TYR A 65 2.85 10.34 -15.70
CA TYR A 65 3.73 9.55 -14.82
C TYR A 65 3.44 8.06 -14.97
N LYS A 66 4.48 7.23 -14.91
CA LYS A 66 4.33 5.81 -14.60
C LYS A 66 3.92 5.66 -13.14
N THR A 67 2.94 4.81 -12.87
CA THR A 67 2.31 4.74 -11.55
C THR A 67 2.29 3.32 -10.99
N ALA A 68 2.74 3.15 -9.76
CA ALA A 68 2.63 1.88 -9.05
C ALA A 68 2.17 2.04 -7.61
N ILE A 69 1.53 0.99 -7.10
CA ILE A 69 1.18 0.86 -5.69
C ILE A 69 1.63 -0.52 -5.18
N ALA A 70 2.26 -0.54 -4.00
CA ALA A 70 2.65 -1.79 -3.35
C ALA A 70 2.37 -1.75 -1.85
N GLY A 71 1.70 -2.78 -1.34
CA GLY A 71 1.36 -2.90 0.08
C GLY A 71 -0.12 -3.12 0.35
N LYS A 72 -0.68 -2.45 1.36
CA LYS A 72 -2.07 -2.61 1.75
C LYS A 72 -3.01 -1.87 0.81
N TRP A 73 -4.05 -2.56 0.31
CA TRP A 73 -5.14 -1.93 -0.46
C TRP A 73 -6.32 -1.54 0.44
N GLN A 74 -7.27 -2.42 0.68
CA GLN A 74 -8.48 -2.20 1.52
C GLN A 74 -9.29 -0.96 1.11
N LEU A 75 -9.50 -0.79 -0.20
CA LEU A 75 -10.24 0.32 -0.81
C LEU A 75 -11.16 -0.16 -1.96
N GLY A 76 -11.67 -1.38 -1.86
CA GLY A 76 -12.51 -2.06 -2.84
C GLY A 76 -11.93 -3.42 -3.24
N GLU A 77 -12.80 -4.35 -3.59
CA GLU A 77 -12.45 -5.75 -3.88
C GLU A 77 -12.39 -6.06 -5.38
N GLU A 78 -12.79 -5.13 -6.24
CA GLU A 78 -12.75 -5.33 -7.69
C GLU A 78 -11.29 -5.43 -8.17
N LYS A 79 -11.04 -6.40 -9.04
CA LYS A 79 -9.69 -6.68 -9.56
C LYS A 79 -9.05 -5.50 -10.26
N ASP A 80 -9.85 -4.65 -10.91
CA ASP A 80 -9.41 -3.44 -11.59
C ASP A 80 -9.32 -2.21 -10.67
N SER A 81 -9.61 -2.35 -9.39
CA SER A 81 -9.71 -1.21 -8.46
C SER A 81 -8.42 -0.36 -8.43
N PRO A 82 -7.20 -0.93 -8.34
CA PRO A 82 -5.99 -0.13 -8.39
C PRO A 82 -5.83 0.63 -9.72
N GLN A 83 -6.11 -0.02 -10.86
CA GLN A 83 -6.02 0.60 -12.18
C GLN A 83 -7.08 1.68 -12.38
N HIS A 84 -8.29 1.47 -11.86
CA HIS A 84 -9.35 2.48 -11.84
C HIS A 84 -8.90 3.75 -11.10
N PHE A 85 -8.22 3.59 -9.98
CA PHE A 85 -7.66 4.69 -9.20
C PHE A 85 -6.26 5.14 -9.66
N GLY A 86 -5.87 4.78 -10.89
CA GLY A 86 -4.73 5.37 -11.59
C GLY A 86 -3.38 4.69 -11.36
N PHE A 87 -3.33 3.49 -10.77
CA PHE A 87 -2.09 2.74 -10.63
C PHE A 87 -1.98 1.70 -11.74
N GLU A 88 -0.97 1.83 -12.61
CA GLU A 88 -0.75 0.93 -13.74
C GLU A 88 -0.24 -0.43 -13.28
N GLU A 89 0.61 -0.42 -12.25
CA GLU A 89 1.17 -1.64 -11.65
C GLU A 89 0.83 -1.72 -10.18
N SER A 90 0.60 -2.95 -9.69
CA SER A 90 0.24 -3.17 -8.29
C SER A 90 0.75 -4.50 -7.75
N CYS A 91 1.21 -4.48 -6.49
CA CYS A 91 1.47 -5.65 -5.67
C CYS A 91 0.79 -5.45 -4.32
N LEU A 92 -0.35 -6.06 -4.09
CA LEU A 92 -1.25 -5.68 -3.01
C LEU A 92 -1.57 -6.84 -2.07
N TRP A 93 -1.67 -6.52 -0.79
CA TRP A 93 -2.30 -7.33 0.23
C TRP A 93 -3.70 -6.78 0.54
N GLN A 94 -4.67 -7.68 0.71
CA GLN A 94 -6.05 -7.35 1.06
C GLN A 94 -6.74 -6.47 -0.01
N GLN A 95 -6.65 -6.86 -1.26
CA GLN A 95 -7.50 -6.35 -2.33
C GLN A 95 -8.77 -7.20 -2.38
N SER A 96 -8.77 -8.32 -3.11
CA SER A 96 -9.91 -9.24 -3.18
C SER A 96 -9.81 -10.41 -2.20
N TYR A 97 -8.61 -10.69 -1.67
CA TYR A 97 -8.40 -11.82 -0.76
C TYR A 97 -8.51 -11.40 0.70
N PRO A 98 -9.18 -12.21 1.56
CA PRO A 98 -9.36 -11.87 2.97
C PRO A 98 -8.04 -11.93 3.75
N ARG A 99 -8.00 -11.23 4.89
CA ARG A 99 -6.84 -11.20 5.81
C ARG A 99 -6.43 -12.57 6.32
N LYS A 100 -7.33 -13.53 6.35
CA LYS A 100 -7.07 -14.91 6.76
C LYS A 100 -7.50 -15.87 5.65
N ASP A 101 -6.72 -16.92 5.47
CA ASP A 101 -7.08 -18.02 4.60
C ASP A 101 -8.20 -18.91 5.23
N THR A 102 -8.61 -19.94 4.51
CA THR A 102 -9.65 -20.88 4.96
C THR A 102 -9.24 -21.69 6.18
N ALA A 103 -7.95 -21.81 6.47
CA ALA A 103 -7.39 -22.48 7.66
C ALA A 103 -7.22 -21.51 8.83
N GLY A 104 -7.50 -20.21 8.63
CA GLY A 104 -7.37 -19.18 9.64
C GLY A 104 -5.98 -18.57 9.78
N HIS A 105 -5.03 -18.90 8.90
CA HIS A 105 -3.69 -18.30 8.88
C HIS A 105 -3.74 -16.89 8.34
N ASP A 106 -2.91 -16.02 8.90
CA ASP A 106 -2.77 -14.64 8.44
C ASP A 106 -2.03 -14.61 7.10
N THR A 107 -2.58 -13.88 6.13
CA THR A 107 -2.09 -13.87 4.74
C THR A 107 -1.09 -12.75 4.45
N ARG A 108 -0.62 -12.00 5.47
CA ARG A 108 0.17 -10.78 5.23
C ARG A 108 1.68 -10.92 5.36
N PHE A 109 2.14 -11.78 6.29
CA PHE A 109 3.56 -11.85 6.63
C PHE A 109 4.21 -13.09 6.07
N SER A 110 4.36 -14.17 6.88
CA SER A 110 4.94 -15.44 6.39
C SER A 110 3.96 -16.17 5.47
N ASN A 111 4.45 -16.68 4.35
CA ASN A 111 3.65 -17.34 3.33
C ASN A 111 2.46 -16.48 2.89
N PRO A 112 2.71 -15.27 2.39
CA PRO A 112 1.64 -14.33 2.11
C PRO A 112 0.77 -14.75 0.93
N ILE A 113 -0.42 -14.16 0.88
CA ILE A 113 -1.25 -14.14 -0.34
C ILE A 113 -1.26 -12.69 -0.81
N LEU A 114 -0.72 -12.46 -2.01
CA LEU A 114 -0.60 -11.14 -2.62
C LEU A 114 -1.25 -11.14 -3.99
N GLU A 115 -1.69 -9.96 -4.41
CA GLU A 115 -2.31 -9.76 -5.72
C GLU A 115 -1.43 -8.84 -6.57
N PHE A 116 -0.98 -9.37 -7.72
CA PHE A 116 -0.16 -8.65 -8.69
C PHE A 116 -1.03 -8.29 -9.89
N ASN A 117 -1.32 -7.02 -10.08
CA ASN A 117 -2.15 -6.53 -11.19
C ASN A 117 -3.50 -7.27 -11.29
N GLY A 118 -4.11 -7.61 -10.15
CA GLY A 118 -5.37 -8.35 -10.05
C GLY A 118 -5.24 -9.88 -10.13
N GLU A 119 -4.03 -10.42 -10.20
CA GLU A 119 -3.78 -11.86 -10.15
C GLU A 119 -3.28 -12.30 -8.77
N VAL A 120 -3.99 -13.24 -8.15
CA VAL A 120 -3.66 -13.77 -6.83
C VAL A 120 -2.48 -14.72 -6.92
N LYS A 121 -1.48 -14.53 -6.07
CA LYS A 121 -0.33 -15.43 -5.88
C LYS A 121 -0.25 -15.89 -4.43
N HIS A 122 -0.09 -17.21 -4.26
CA HIS A 122 0.13 -17.85 -2.97
C HIS A 122 1.61 -18.20 -2.81
N PHE A 123 2.18 -17.79 -1.70
CA PHE A 123 3.56 -18.11 -1.32
C PHE A 123 3.54 -19.13 -0.17
N ASN A 124 4.30 -20.22 -0.28
CA ASN A 124 4.19 -21.36 0.63
C ASN A 124 5.53 -21.92 1.08
N ASN A 125 6.64 -21.25 0.77
CA ASN A 125 8.00 -21.74 1.05
C ASN A 125 8.74 -20.88 2.09
N GLY A 126 8.00 -20.18 2.95
CA GLY A 126 8.57 -19.34 4.00
C GLY A 126 8.85 -17.89 3.57
N GLU A 127 8.41 -17.49 2.39
CA GLU A 127 8.56 -16.12 1.92
C GLU A 127 7.91 -15.12 2.87
N TYR A 128 8.47 -13.93 2.92
CA TYR A 128 8.00 -12.86 3.79
C TYR A 128 7.34 -11.73 2.98
N GLY A 129 6.06 -11.46 3.24
CA GLY A 129 5.25 -10.53 2.47
C GLY A 129 5.81 -9.12 2.34
N PRO A 130 6.27 -8.48 3.45
CA PRO A 130 6.88 -7.16 3.36
C PRO A 130 8.11 -7.08 2.45
N ASP A 131 8.94 -8.14 2.37
CA ASP A 131 10.09 -8.17 1.47
C ASP A 131 9.64 -8.21 0.02
N ILE A 132 8.71 -9.11 -0.32
CA ILE A 132 8.17 -9.21 -1.69
C ILE A 132 7.58 -7.88 -2.16
N VAL A 133 6.85 -7.21 -1.28
CA VAL A 133 6.23 -5.92 -1.59
C VAL A 133 7.27 -4.81 -1.73
N SER A 134 8.33 -4.83 -0.90
CA SER A 134 9.45 -3.90 -1.00
C SER A 134 10.25 -4.10 -2.28
N ASP A 135 10.56 -5.34 -2.62
CA ASP A 135 11.28 -5.69 -3.85
C ASP A 135 10.50 -5.23 -5.09
N PHE A 136 9.19 -5.49 -5.12
CA PHE A 136 8.33 -5.03 -6.22
C PHE A 136 8.41 -3.51 -6.43
N ILE A 137 8.34 -2.72 -5.35
CA ILE A 137 8.39 -1.25 -5.49
C ILE A 137 9.80 -0.76 -5.85
N CYS A 138 10.85 -1.42 -5.36
CA CYS A 138 12.22 -1.13 -5.75
C CYS A 138 12.48 -1.44 -7.22
N ASP A 139 12.01 -2.58 -7.71
CA ASP A 139 12.11 -2.96 -9.12
C ASP A 139 11.37 -1.99 -10.02
N PHE A 140 10.16 -1.58 -9.64
CA PHE A 140 9.41 -0.55 -10.37
C PHE A 140 10.19 0.76 -10.46
N ILE A 141 10.79 1.22 -9.37
CA ILE A 141 11.60 2.46 -9.34
C ILE A 141 12.80 2.32 -10.28
N GLU A 142 13.54 1.20 -10.20
CA GLU A 142 14.71 0.96 -11.03
C GLU A 142 14.37 0.94 -12.54
N GLN A 143 13.26 0.32 -12.89
CA GLN A 143 12.78 0.24 -14.29
C GLN A 143 12.31 1.58 -14.85
N ASN A 144 11.88 2.51 -13.99
CA ASN A 144 11.29 3.78 -14.40
C ASN A 144 12.11 5.02 -14.02
N LYS A 145 13.31 4.86 -13.48
CA LYS A 145 14.14 5.97 -12.95
C LYS A 145 14.48 7.07 -13.97
N ASP A 146 14.45 6.76 -15.26
CA ASP A 146 14.81 7.69 -16.35
C ASP A 146 13.59 8.45 -16.90
N GLN A 147 12.41 8.30 -16.30
CA GLN A 147 11.19 8.99 -16.68
C GLN A 147 10.39 9.39 -15.42
N PRO A 148 9.42 10.32 -15.54
CA PRO A 148 8.55 10.65 -14.41
C PRO A 148 7.78 9.40 -13.94
N PHE A 149 7.90 9.08 -12.65
CA PHE A 149 7.15 8.00 -12.03
C PHE A 149 6.57 8.42 -10.68
N PHE A 150 5.55 7.71 -10.24
CA PHE A 150 4.93 7.84 -8.94
C PHE A 150 4.77 6.47 -8.29
N ALA A 151 5.50 6.23 -7.21
CA ALA A 151 5.47 5.00 -6.44
C ALA A 151 4.79 5.25 -5.08
N TYR A 152 3.65 4.62 -4.85
CA TYR A 152 2.94 4.69 -3.57
C TYR A 152 3.14 3.39 -2.80
N TYR A 153 3.82 3.48 -1.65
CA TYR A 153 4.14 2.34 -0.79
C TYR A 153 3.41 2.42 0.56
N PRO A 154 2.13 2.03 0.63
CA PRO A 154 1.40 1.88 1.89
C PRO A 154 1.83 0.60 2.60
N MET A 155 2.94 0.66 3.35
CA MET A 155 3.52 -0.48 4.06
C MET A 155 2.47 -1.27 4.85
N ILE A 156 2.60 -2.59 4.86
CA ILE A 156 1.78 -3.48 5.68
C ILE A 156 2.25 -3.42 7.14
N LEU A 157 3.56 -3.33 7.37
CA LEU A 157 4.15 -3.11 8.68
C LEU A 157 3.79 -1.68 9.20
N SER A 158 3.62 -1.51 10.47
CA SER A 158 3.66 -2.46 11.60
C SER A 158 2.26 -2.81 12.10
N HIS A 159 1.40 -3.30 11.25
CA HIS A 159 0.04 -3.74 11.63
C HIS A 159 0.11 -5.05 12.45
N CYS A 160 -0.84 -5.27 13.37
CA CYS A 160 -0.95 -6.57 14.06
C CYS A 160 -1.18 -7.74 13.08
N PRO A 161 -0.74 -8.98 13.42
CA PRO A 161 -0.09 -9.39 14.66
C PRO A 161 1.32 -8.82 14.79
N PHE A 162 1.69 -8.44 16.02
CA PHE A 162 3.03 -7.92 16.31
C PHE A 162 3.97 -9.10 16.56
N VAL A 163 4.57 -9.56 15.48
CA VAL A 163 5.52 -10.68 15.49
C VAL A 163 6.91 -10.19 15.05
N PRO A 164 7.98 -10.85 15.49
CA PRO A 164 9.32 -10.53 14.99
C PRO A 164 9.40 -10.68 13.46
N THR A 165 10.19 -9.82 12.82
CA THR A 165 10.56 -10.02 11.42
C THR A 165 11.54 -11.18 11.30
N PRO A 166 11.73 -11.81 10.11
CA PRO A 166 12.70 -12.87 9.93
C PRO A 166 14.09 -12.51 10.46
N ASP A 167 14.54 -11.29 10.22
CA ASP A 167 15.87 -10.78 10.61
C ASP A 167 15.98 -10.39 12.09
N SER A 168 14.88 -10.35 12.83
CA SER A 168 14.84 -9.99 14.25
C SER A 168 14.43 -11.16 15.17
N LYS A 169 14.44 -12.37 14.65
CA LYS A 169 14.31 -13.59 15.45
C LYS A 169 15.66 -13.92 16.05
N ASP A 170 15.78 -13.81 17.36
CA ASP A 170 16.90 -14.35 18.15
C ASP A 170 16.86 -15.89 18.16
#